data_ec33e5c83247589db483a4ecd810ecc9
#
_entry.id   ec33e5c83247589db483a4ecd810ecc9
#
_cell.length_a   1.000
_cell.length_b   1.000
_cell.length_c   1.000
_cell.angle_alpha   90.00
_cell.angle_beta   90.00
_cell.angle_gamma   90.00
#
_symmetry.space_group_name_H-M   'P 1'
#
loop_
_entity.id
_entity.type
_entity.pdbx_description
1 polymer ?
#
loop_
_entity_poly.entity_id
_entity_poly.type
_entity_poly.pdbx_seq_one_letter_code
_entity_poly.pdbx_strand_id
1 'polypeptide(L)'
;MTKAEIITEISSKTGIEKVDVQEVVEAFFKVVKNSMINGENVYVRGFGSFVVKKRAEKTARNISKNTAIIIPEHFVPSFKPAKVFVEKVKTGNK
;
A
#
# COMPACT_ATOMS: atom_id res chain seq x y z
N MET A 1 7.03 12.46 0.71
CA MET A 1 8.10 11.83 -0.12
C MET A 1 7.48 11.12 -1.31
N THR A 2 7.95 11.42 -2.50
CA THR A 2 7.43 10.81 -3.73
C THR A 2 8.28 9.59 -4.12
N LYS A 3 7.79 8.82 -5.09
CA LYS A 3 8.56 7.69 -5.65
C LYS A 3 9.91 8.17 -6.21
N ALA A 4 9.92 9.31 -6.89
CA ALA A 4 11.14 9.89 -7.45
C ALA A 4 12.16 10.24 -6.36
N GLU A 5 11.69 10.79 -5.26
CA GLU A 5 12.54 11.13 -4.12
C GLU A 5 13.09 9.88 -3.43
N ILE A 6 12.28 8.83 -3.32
CA ILE A 6 12.71 7.55 -2.77
C ILE A 6 13.84 6.95 -3.62
N ILE A 7 13.67 6.97 -4.94
CA ILE A 7 14.68 6.49 -5.89
C ILE A 7 16.00 7.26 -5.73
N THR A 8 15.92 8.57 -5.63
CA THR A 8 17.08 9.43 -5.46
C THR A 8 17.81 9.10 -4.14
N GLU A 9 17.05 8.95 -3.06
CA GLU A 9 17.64 8.64 -1.76
C GLU A 9 18.30 7.26 -1.74
N ILE A 10 17.67 6.25 -2.31
CA ILE A 10 18.25 4.90 -2.39
C ILE A 10 19.53 4.92 -3.21
N SER A 11 19.53 5.59 -4.36
CA SER A 11 20.71 5.71 -5.20
C SER A 11 21.86 6.38 -4.45
N SER A 12 21.57 7.44 -3.71
CA SER A 12 22.57 8.15 -2.90
C SER A 12 23.15 7.28 -1.79
N LYS A 13 22.33 6.50 -1.10
CA LYS A 13 22.76 5.65 0.02
C LYS A 13 23.48 4.39 -0.40
N THR A 14 23.13 3.82 -1.54
CA THR A 14 23.66 2.53 -1.98
C THR A 14 24.79 2.65 -3.01
N GLY A 15 24.88 3.78 -3.68
CA GLY A 15 25.80 3.94 -4.80
C GLY A 15 25.32 3.29 -6.10
N ILE A 16 24.12 2.71 -6.10
CA ILE A 16 23.53 2.11 -7.30
C ILE A 16 22.98 3.23 -8.17
N GLU A 17 23.17 3.12 -9.48
CA GLU A 17 22.69 4.15 -10.41
C GLU A 17 21.18 4.30 -10.35
N LYS A 18 20.70 5.53 -10.50
CA LYS A 18 19.27 5.87 -10.43
C LYS A 18 18.42 5.04 -11.39
N VAL A 19 18.89 4.80 -12.60
CA VAL A 19 18.15 4.03 -13.60
C VAL A 19 17.91 2.60 -13.13
N ASP A 20 18.89 2.01 -12.48
CA ASP A 20 18.78 0.65 -11.95
C ASP A 20 17.87 0.61 -10.73
N VAL A 21 17.99 1.59 -9.84
CA VAL A 21 17.10 1.73 -8.65
C VAL A 21 15.66 1.88 -9.10
N GLN A 22 15.42 2.74 -10.10
CA GLN A 22 14.06 2.96 -10.63
C GLN A 22 13.46 1.67 -11.15
N GLU A 23 14.24 0.90 -11.91
CA GLU A 23 13.79 -0.37 -12.46
C GLU A 23 13.36 -1.34 -11.35
N VAL A 24 14.17 -1.48 -10.30
CA VAL A 24 13.89 -2.37 -9.18
C VAL A 24 12.67 -1.89 -8.38
N VAL A 25 12.59 -0.60 -8.08
CA VAL A 25 11.48 -0.03 -7.30
C VAL A 25 10.16 -0.21 -8.05
N GLU A 26 10.14 0.08 -9.33
CA GLU A 26 8.93 -0.07 -10.15
C GLU A 26 8.53 -1.54 -10.27
N ALA A 27 9.49 -2.44 -10.43
CA ALA A 27 9.23 -3.87 -10.48
C ALA A 27 8.65 -4.38 -9.15
N PHE A 28 9.17 -3.88 -8.02
CA PHE A 28 8.68 -4.23 -6.69
C PHE A 28 7.19 -3.90 -6.56
N PHE A 29 6.81 -2.67 -6.87
CA PHE A 29 5.40 -2.27 -6.77
C PHE A 29 4.51 -3.04 -7.74
N LYS A 30 5.00 -3.33 -8.93
CA LYS A 30 4.25 -4.11 -9.92
C LYS A 30 4.00 -5.53 -9.43
N VAL A 31 5.01 -6.17 -8.88
CA VAL A 31 4.89 -7.53 -8.32
C VAL A 31 3.89 -7.55 -7.16
N VAL A 32 3.98 -6.58 -6.25
CA VAL A 32 3.05 -6.47 -5.11
C VAL A 32 1.62 -6.28 -5.61
N LYS A 33 1.40 -5.35 -6.54
CA LYS A 33 0.07 -5.10 -7.10
C LYS A 33 -0.52 -6.34 -7.77
N ASN A 34 0.27 -7.02 -8.60
CA ASN A 34 -0.20 -8.21 -9.32
C ASN A 34 -0.53 -9.34 -8.36
N SER A 35 0.26 -9.53 -7.31
CA SER A 35 -0.02 -10.52 -6.28
C SER A 35 -1.38 -10.26 -5.63
N MET A 36 -1.62 -9.01 -5.24
CA MET A 36 -2.89 -8.62 -4.60
C MET A 36 -4.08 -8.70 -5.54
N ILE A 37 -3.89 -8.36 -6.82
CA ILE A 37 -4.94 -8.51 -7.83
C ILE A 37 -5.38 -9.97 -7.93
N ASN A 38 -4.44 -10.90 -7.74
CA ASN A 38 -4.72 -12.34 -7.77
C ASN A 38 -5.17 -12.90 -6.42
N GLY A 39 -5.44 -12.03 -5.45
CA GLY A 39 -5.96 -12.43 -4.14
C GLY A 39 -4.92 -12.89 -3.15
N GLU A 40 -3.64 -12.69 -3.44
CA GLU A 40 -2.56 -13.09 -2.55
C GLU A 40 -2.04 -11.92 -1.72
N ASN A 41 -1.85 -12.16 -0.43
CA ASN A 41 -1.25 -11.18 0.46
C ASN A 41 0.27 -11.17 0.31
N VAL A 42 0.89 -10.02 0.59
CA VAL A 42 2.35 -9.88 0.53
C VAL A 42 2.85 -9.49 1.92
N TYR A 43 3.75 -10.27 2.47
CA TYR A 43 4.29 -10.04 3.81
C TYR A 43 5.72 -9.56 3.72
N VAL A 44 5.99 -8.39 4.30
CA VAL A 44 7.33 -7.80 4.35
C VAL A 44 7.77 -7.74 5.81
N ARG A 45 8.65 -8.62 6.19
CA ARG A 45 9.10 -8.78 7.57
C ARG A 45 9.66 -7.46 8.12
N GLY A 46 9.19 -7.07 9.30
CA GLY A 46 9.65 -5.84 9.96
C GLY A 46 9.00 -4.56 9.44
N PHE A 47 8.26 -4.62 8.35
CA PHE A 47 7.60 -3.47 7.76
C PHE A 47 6.08 -3.57 7.88
N GLY A 48 5.50 -4.64 7.35
CA GLY A 48 4.07 -4.85 7.40
C GLY A 48 3.59 -5.82 6.32
N SER A 49 2.27 -5.87 6.16
CA SER A 49 1.63 -6.76 5.20
C SER A 49 0.71 -5.98 4.30
N PHE A 50 0.78 -6.28 3.01
CA PHE A 50 -0.19 -5.79 2.04
C PHE A 50 -1.25 -6.87 1.92
N VAL A 51 -2.46 -6.59 2.39
CA VAL A 51 -3.52 -7.59 2.48
C VAL A 51 -4.72 -7.23 1.64
N VAL A 52 -5.35 -8.25 1.10
CA VAL A 52 -6.61 -8.10 0.36
C VAL A 52 -7.73 -8.30 1.38
N LYS A 53 -8.53 -7.27 1.57
CA LYS A 53 -9.68 -7.29 2.49
C LYS A 53 -10.97 -7.33 1.73
N LYS A 54 -11.91 -8.10 2.24
CA LYS A 54 -13.26 -8.13 1.72
C LYS A 54 -14.10 -7.10 2.44
N ARG A 55 -14.69 -6.19 1.67
CA ARG A 55 -15.65 -5.21 2.21
C ARG A 55 -17.05 -5.73 1.97
N ALA A 56 -17.83 -5.82 3.03
CA ALA A 56 -19.21 -6.26 2.95
C ALA A 56 -20.07 -5.26 2.19
N GLU A 57 -21.19 -5.74 1.67
CA GLU A 57 -22.20 -4.89 1.05
C GLU A 57 -22.60 -3.78 2.01
N LYS A 58 -22.72 -2.57 1.51
CA LYS A 58 -23.05 -1.41 2.31
C LYS A 58 -24.11 -0.57 1.60
N THR A 59 -25.05 -0.05 2.38
CA THR A 59 -26.05 0.89 1.89
C THR A 59 -25.58 2.30 2.21
N ALA A 60 -25.39 3.11 1.19
CA ALA A 60 -25.07 4.52 1.34
C ALA A 60 -26.24 5.36 0.86
N ARG A 61 -26.43 6.53 1.45
CA ARG A 61 -27.50 7.46 1.03
C ARG A 61 -26.90 8.59 0.21
N ASN A 62 -27.48 8.82 -0.96
CA ASN A 62 -27.14 9.97 -1.78
C ASN A 62 -27.96 11.17 -1.27
N ILE A 63 -27.30 12.08 -0.57
CA ILE A 63 -27.95 13.23 0.07
C ILE A 63 -28.63 14.16 -0.94
N SER A 64 -28.01 14.39 -2.09
CA SER A 64 -28.53 15.30 -3.10
C SER A 64 -29.80 14.78 -3.79
N LYS A 65 -29.90 13.44 -3.95
CA LYS A 65 -31.07 12.82 -4.60
C LYS A 65 -32.00 12.12 -3.62
N ASN A 66 -31.63 12.10 -2.34
CA ASN A 66 -32.39 11.43 -1.29
C ASN A 66 -32.75 9.97 -1.64
N THR A 67 -31.82 9.27 -2.30
CA THR A 67 -31.97 7.88 -2.68
C THR A 67 -30.91 7.02 -2.00
N ALA A 68 -31.24 5.76 -1.75
CA ALA A 68 -30.30 4.80 -1.23
C ALA A 68 -29.47 4.21 -2.37
N ILE A 69 -28.15 4.10 -2.16
CA ILE A 69 -27.25 3.49 -3.10
C ILE A 69 -26.66 2.23 -2.45
N ILE A 70 -26.73 1.11 -3.14
CA ILE A 70 -26.18 -0.13 -2.65
C ILE A 70 -24.76 -0.27 -3.22
N ILE A 71 -23.77 -0.33 -2.32
CA ILE A 71 -22.39 -0.61 -2.69
C ILE A 71 -22.19 -2.10 -2.49
N PRO A 72 -21.98 -2.88 -3.58
CA PRO A 72 -21.87 -4.33 -3.45
C PRO A 72 -20.59 -4.74 -2.72
N GLU A 73 -20.59 -5.95 -2.23
CA GLU A 73 -19.43 -6.58 -1.63
C GLU A 73 -18.27 -6.58 -2.64
N HIS A 74 -17.08 -6.21 -2.19
CA HIS A 74 -15.90 -6.11 -3.04
C HIS A 74 -14.61 -6.28 -2.24
N PHE A 75 -13.50 -6.52 -2.94
CA PHE A 75 -12.20 -6.62 -2.32
C PHE A 75 -11.42 -5.32 -2.47
N VAL A 76 -10.68 -4.95 -1.45
CA VAL A 76 -9.86 -3.72 -1.45
C VAL A 76 -8.44 -4.04 -0.96
N PRO A 77 -7.42 -3.32 -1.47
CA PRO A 77 -6.08 -3.43 -0.92
C PRO A 77 -5.98 -2.67 0.40
N SER A 78 -5.22 -3.20 1.33
CA SER A 78 -4.98 -2.57 2.63
C SER A 78 -3.55 -2.83 3.06
N PHE A 79 -2.98 -1.90 3.83
CA PHE A 79 -1.67 -2.08 4.42
C PHE A 79 -1.81 -2.22 5.93
N LYS A 80 -1.27 -3.32 6.46
CA LYS A 80 -1.24 -3.57 7.90
C LYS A 80 0.20 -3.47 8.38
N PRO A 81 0.59 -2.39 9.08
CA PRO A 81 1.97 -2.22 9.50
C PRO A 81 2.39 -3.24 10.55
N ALA A 82 3.66 -3.60 10.54
CA ALA A 82 4.24 -4.46 11.56
C ALA A 82 4.28 -3.72 12.90
N LYS A 83 4.12 -4.46 13.99
CA LYS A 83 4.11 -3.89 15.35
C LYS A 83 5.37 -3.06 15.64
N VAL A 84 6.52 -3.56 15.26
CA VAL A 84 7.81 -2.88 15.41
C VAL A 84 7.84 -1.55 14.65
N PHE A 85 7.25 -1.51 13.47
CA PHE A 85 7.16 -0.30 12.66
C PHE A 85 6.22 0.72 13.30
N VAL A 86 5.06 0.26 13.78
CA VAL A 86 4.09 1.12 14.49
C VAL A 86 4.76 1.81 15.69
N GLU A 87 5.49 1.05 16.50
CA GLU A 87 6.16 1.60 17.68
C GLU A 87 7.22 2.65 17.31
N LYS A 88 7.98 2.42 16.25
CA LYS A 88 8.99 3.38 15.79
C LYS A 88 8.39 4.68 15.28
N VAL A 89 7.27 4.59 14.56
CA VAL A 89 6.56 5.78 14.09
C VAL A 89 5.99 6.55 15.28
N LYS A 90 5.42 5.85 16.24
CA LYS A 90 4.82 6.45 17.43
C LYS A 90 5.86 7.22 18.25
N THR A 91 7.04 6.65 18.47
CA THR A 91 8.10 7.30 19.24
C THR A 91 8.82 8.39 18.46
N GLY A 92 8.89 8.29 17.14
CA GLY A 92 9.54 9.27 16.28
C GLY A 92 8.69 10.52 16.01
N ASN A 93 7.40 10.49 16.29
CA ASN A 93 6.46 11.58 16.03
C ASN A 93 5.77 12.07 17.32
N LYS A 94 6.56 12.34 18.32
CA LYS A 94 6.03 12.85 19.60
C LYS A 94 5.55 14.29 19.49
#